data_09493f0ee5ed93ccb57045bf7b47c0f2
#
_entry.id   09493f0ee5ed93ccb57045bf7b47c0f2
#
_cell.length_a   1.000
_cell.length_b   1.000
_cell.length_c   1.000
_cell.angle_alpha   90.00
_cell.angle_beta   90.00
_cell.angle_gamma   90.00
#
_symmetry.space_group_name_H-M   'P 1'
#
loop_
_entity.id
_entity.type
_entity.pdbx_description
1 polymer ?
#
loop_
_entity_poly.entity_id
_entity_poly.type
_entity_poly.pdbx_seq_one_letter_code
_entity_poly.pdbx_strand_id
1 'polypeptide(L)'
;MRALLRAPSTSLWGTDVPLIGASRTDAGVHAEGNVAVFDCDTTIPSDKIKYALNNLLPEDIVVVESIAAEDNFHPRHCDCRKTYQYRILNTALPDPNRRRNTYFYRGRLDIDSMRRAAEYIVGTHDFVCFMASGSQVKDTVRTVYSLELERNDDIITMTIQGNGFLYNMVRIIAGTLLMVGRGQIRPEEVEKIIEKRDRKGARPSAPAKGQPLKVS
;
A
#
# COMPACT_ATOMS: atom_id res chain seq x y z
N MET A 1 13.07 -0.14 -3.50
CA MET A 1 13.47 0.27 -2.14
C MET A 1 14.60 -0.56 -1.57
N ARG A 2 14.57 -1.90 -1.58
CA ARG A 2 15.70 -2.71 -1.10
C ARG A 2 17.06 -2.40 -1.76
N ALA A 3 17.10 -2.12 -3.05
CA ALA A 3 18.34 -1.82 -3.78
C ALA A 3 18.89 -0.41 -3.50
N LEU A 4 18.03 0.57 -3.31
CA LEU A 4 18.43 1.96 -3.01
C LEU A 4 19.00 2.14 -1.61
N LEU A 5 18.49 1.38 -0.63
CA LEU A 5 19.02 1.41 0.75
C LEU A 5 20.28 0.55 0.94
N ARG A 6 20.55 -0.44 0.06
CA ARG A 6 21.82 -1.20 0.10
C ARG A 6 23.03 -0.34 -0.24
N ALA A 7 22.97 0.45 -1.28
CA ALA A 7 24.09 1.27 -1.71
C ALA A 7 24.53 2.28 -0.63
N PRO A 8 23.64 3.07 0.02
CA PRO A 8 24.00 3.95 1.12
C PRO A 8 24.53 3.21 2.35
N SER A 9 23.97 2.04 2.70
CA SER A 9 24.46 1.27 3.84
C SER A 9 25.88 0.75 3.62
N THR A 10 26.20 0.23 2.43
CA THR A 10 27.54 -0.18 2.07
C THR A 10 28.54 0.99 2.12
N SER A 11 28.12 2.17 1.63
CA SER A 11 28.95 3.38 1.67
C SER A 11 29.19 3.87 3.10
N LEU A 12 28.22 3.70 4.00
CA LEU A 12 28.32 4.19 5.36
C LEU A 12 29.12 3.25 6.27
N TRP A 13 29.00 1.94 6.08
CA TRP A 13 29.63 0.92 6.95
C TRP A 13 30.70 0.08 6.26
N GLY A 14 31.00 0.33 4.97
CA GLY A 14 32.03 -0.39 4.23
C GLY A 14 31.69 -1.84 3.88
N THR A 15 30.55 -2.35 4.32
CA THR A 15 30.06 -3.72 4.11
C THR A 15 28.64 -3.75 3.61
N ASP A 16 28.23 -4.80 2.89
CA ASP A 16 26.84 -5.00 2.47
C ASP A 16 26.00 -5.42 3.68
N VAL A 17 25.20 -4.50 4.18
CA VAL A 17 24.30 -4.71 5.33
C VAL A 17 22.95 -5.19 4.81
N PRO A 18 22.50 -6.42 5.18
CA PRO A 18 21.20 -6.94 4.76
C PRO A 18 20.07 -6.14 5.39
N LEU A 19 19.18 -5.63 4.53
CA LEU A 19 18.03 -4.84 4.94
C LEU A 19 16.75 -5.65 4.86
N ILE A 20 15.97 -5.71 5.95
CA ILE A 20 14.68 -6.35 6.01
C ILE A 20 13.58 -5.28 6.10
N GLY A 21 12.81 -5.09 5.03
CA GLY A 21 11.71 -4.14 5.00
C GLY A 21 10.37 -4.77 5.39
N ALA A 22 9.51 -3.99 6.06
CA ALA A 22 8.16 -4.40 6.50
C ALA A 22 7.22 -4.66 5.31
N SER A 23 7.30 -3.81 4.30
CA SER A 23 6.41 -3.89 3.12
C SER A 23 7.20 -3.76 1.83
N ARG A 24 6.71 -4.47 0.80
CA ARG A 24 7.15 -4.25 -0.58
C ARG A 24 6.14 -3.32 -1.24
N THR A 25 6.63 -2.30 -1.91
CA THR A 25 5.84 -1.38 -2.72
C THR A 25 6.14 -1.63 -4.19
N ASP A 26 5.11 -1.62 -5.04
CA ASP A 26 5.28 -1.68 -6.49
C ASP A 26 5.90 -0.39 -7.02
N ALA A 27 6.49 -0.44 -8.21
CA ALA A 27 6.99 0.76 -8.88
C ALA A 27 5.87 1.79 -9.07
N GLY A 28 6.12 3.03 -8.68
CA GLY A 28 5.16 4.13 -8.73
C GLY A 28 4.21 4.22 -7.53
N VAL A 29 4.36 3.35 -6.52
CA VAL A 29 3.67 3.48 -5.23
C VAL A 29 4.52 4.32 -4.29
N HIS A 30 3.93 5.35 -3.71
CA HIS A 30 4.56 6.19 -2.69
C HIS A 30 4.39 5.55 -1.31
N ALA A 31 5.37 5.73 -0.41
CA ALA A 31 5.27 5.33 0.99
C ALA A 31 5.50 6.56 1.86
N GLU A 32 4.51 6.94 2.67
CA GLU A 32 4.65 8.00 3.68
C GLU A 32 5.32 7.48 4.95
N GLY A 33 5.29 6.16 5.15
CA GLY A 33 6.03 5.48 6.20
C GLY A 33 6.27 4.02 5.79
N ASN A 34 7.49 3.55 5.91
CA ASN A 34 7.86 2.15 5.75
C ASN A 34 8.99 1.86 6.74
N VAL A 35 8.92 0.73 7.40
CA VAL A 35 9.89 0.32 8.42
C VAL A 35 10.86 -0.68 7.81
N ALA A 36 12.14 -0.50 8.13
CA ALA A 36 13.17 -1.47 7.79
C ALA A 36 14.10 -1.67 8.99
N VAL A 37 14.56 -2.90 9.19
CA VAL A 37 15.54 -3.25 10.19
C VAL A 37 16.81 -3.79 9.52
N PHE A 38 17.95 -3.48 10.12
CA PHE A 38 19.25 -3.98 9.71
C PHE A 38 20.20 -4.01 10.93
N ASP A 39 21.19 -4.88 10.86
CA ASP A 39 22.24 -4.99 11.86
C ASP A 39 23.49 -4.32 11.31
N CYS A 40 24.12 -3.44 12.09
CA CYS A 40 25.36 -2.78 11.71
C CYS A 40 26.27 -2.60 12.92
N ASP A 41 27.58 -2.71 12.69
CA ASP A 41 28.60 -2.33 13.66
C ASP A 41 28.99 -0.87 13.42
N THR A 42 28.66 0.00 14.38
CA THR A 42 28.84 1.45 14.22
C THR A 42 28.96 2.17 15.56
N THR A 43 29.75 3.24 15.58
CA THR A 43 29.85 4.15 16.72
C THR A 43 28.80 5.27 16.67
N ILE A 44 28.02 5.35 15.59
CA ILE A 44 26.98 6.37 15.43
C ILE A 44 25.80 6.01 16.35
N PRO A 45 25.35 6.89 17.24
CA PRO A 45 24.17 6.66 18.04
C PRO A 45 22.94 6.36 17.17
N SER A 46 22.08 5.43 17.61
CA SER A 46 20.93 4.94 16.83
C SER A 46 20.00 6.06 16.35
N ASP A 47 19.77 7.08 17.18
CA ASP A 47 18.93 8.25 16.85
C ASP A 47 19.58 9.20 15.83
N LYS A 48 20.90 9.04 15.56
CA LYS A 48 21.66 9.86 14.61
C LYS A 48 21.90 9.18 13.26
N ILE A 49 21.66 7.88 13.17
CA ILE A 49 21.84 7.12 11.91
C ILE A 49 21.01 7.73 10.76
N LYS A 50 19.80 8.22 11.04
CA LYS A 50 18.95 8.88 10.05
C LYS A 50 19.65 10.04 9.32
N TYR A 51 20.45 10.84 10.00
CA TYR A 51 21.17 11.96 9.37
C TYR A 51 22.28 11.47 8.46
N ALA A 52 23.01 10.44 8.89
CA ALA A 52 24.06 9.86 8.07
C ALA A 52 23.49 9.18 6.80
N LEU A 53 22.37 8.48 6.92
CA LEU A 53 21.66 7.89 5.78
C LEU A 53 21.11 8.95 4.82
N ASN A 54 20.47 10.00 5.33
CA ASN A 54 19.87 11.05 4.49
C ASN A 54 20.90 11.83 3.67
N ASN A 55 22.15 11.90 4.11
CA ASN A 55 23.23 12.51 3.30
C ASN A 55 23.61 11.67 2.07
N LEU A 56 23.22 10.39 2.02
CA LEU A 56 23.56 9.44 0.96
C LEU A 56 22.34 9.03 0.12
N LEU A 57 21.14 9.32 0.59
CA LEU A 57 19.90 8.96 -0.09
C LEU A 57 19.54 9.99 -1.17
N PRO A 58 18.89 9.55 -2.26
CA PRO A 58 18.35 10.49 -3.26
C PRO A 58 17.20 11.31 -2.65
N GLU A 59 16.89 12.45 -3.26
CA GLU A 59 15.93 13.45 -2.77
C GLU A 59 14.50 12.93 -2.58
N ASP A 60 14.15 11.84 -3.23
CA ASP A 60 12.82 11.21 -3.15
C ASP A 60 12.70 10.17 -2.03
N ILE A 61 13.77 9.96 -1.22
CA ILE A 61 13.79 9.05 -0.08
C ILE A 61 14.33 9.76 1.16
N VAL A 62 13.54 9.76 2.24
CA VAL A 62 13.94 10.36 3.52
C VAL A 62 13.70 9.38 4.67
N VAL A 63 14.73 9.18 5.50
CA VAL A 63 14.62 8.49 6.78
C VAL A 63 14.20 9.48 7.85
N VAL A 64 12.97 9.40 8.32
CA VAL A 64 12.40 10.35 9.30
C VAL A 64 12.80 10.01 10.73
N GLU A 65 13.03 8.72 11.02
CA GLU A 65 13.36 8.23 12.34
C GLU A 65 14.35 7.06 12.27
N SER A 66 15.22 6.94 13.24
CA SER A 66 16.08 5.78 13.46
C SER A 66 16.22 5.54 14.96
N ILE A 67 15.98 4.30 15.38
CA ILE A 67 16.01 3.86 16.78
C ILE A 67 16.72 2.50 16.88
N ALA A 68 17.21 2.17 18.06
CA ALA A 68 17.63 0.81 18.36
C ALA A 68 16.41 -0.11 18.42
N ALA A 69 16.52 -1.29 17.82
CA ALA A 69 15.50 -2.32 17.87
C ALA A 69 15.99 -3.48 18.74
N GLU A 70 15.06 -4.26 19.29
CA GLU A 70 15.40 -5.52 19.97
C GLU A 70 15.94 -6.54 18.98
N ASP A 71 16.84 -7.42 19.43
CA ASP A 71 17.53 -8.40 18.59
C ASP A 71 16.57 -9.34 17.83
N ASN A 72 15.41 -9.63 18.40
CA ASN A 72 14.36 -10.46 17.80
C ASN A 72 13.35 -9.67 16.96
N PHE A 73 13.49 -8.37 16.83
CA PHE A 73 12.54 -7.55 16.09
C PHE A 73 12.52 -7.91 14.60
N HIS A 74 11.35 -8.24 14.10
CA HIS A 74 11.15 -8.51 12.68
C HIS A 74 9.97 -7.68 12.12
N PRO A 75 10.20 -6.75 11.18
CA PRO A 75 9.21 -5.76 10.76
C PRO A 75 8.01 -6.35 9.99
N ARG A 76 7.99 -7.66 9.71
CA ARG A 76 6.85 -8.36 9.08
C ARG A 76 6.07 -9.23 10.03
N HIS A 77 6.63 -9.52 11.23
CA HIS A 77 6.04 -10.42 12.21
C HIS A 77 5.61 -9.69 13.49
N CYS A 78 5.65 -8.35 13.46
CA CYS A 78 5.05 -7.53 14.52
C CYS A 78 3.52 -7.51 14.37
N ASP A 79 2.82 -7.32 15.47
CA ASP A 79 1.38 -6.99 15.46
C ASP A 79 1.21 -5.54 14.99
N CYS A 80 1.29 -5.37 13.67
CA CYS A 80 1.25 -4.06 13.05
C CYS A 80 0.03 -3.92 12.14
N ARG A 81 -0.50 -2.72 12.08
CA ARG A 81 -1.57 -2.35 11.14
C ARG A 81 -0.97 -1.68 9.93
N LYS A 82 -1.42 -2.08 8.74
CA LYS A 82 -1.01 -1.47 7.49
C LYS A 82 -2.15 -0.67 6.92
N THR A 83 -1.88 0.59 6.66
CA THR A 83 -2.85 1.52 6.08
C THR A 83 -2.40 1.88 4.67
N TYR A 84 -3.28 1.69 3.70
CA TYR A 84 -3.08 2.14 2.33
C TYR A 84 -4.13 3.18 1.97
N GLN A 85 -3.72 4.17 1.19
CA GLN A 85 -4.64 5.08 0.55
C GLN A 85 -4.62 4.87 -0.96
N TYR A 86 -5.74 5.13 -1.62
CA TYR A 86 -5.83 5.23 -3.07
C TYR A 86 -6.57 6.51 -3.42
N ARG A 87 -5.91 7.41 -4.14
CA ARG A 87 -6.44 8.74 -4.46
C ARG A 87 -6.88 8.80 -5.92
N ILE A 88 -8.10 9.22 -6.15
CA ILE A 88 -8.70 9.37 -7.48
C ILE A 88 -8.96 10.86 -7.70
N LEU A 89 -8.34 11.43 -8.73
CA LEU A 89 -8.68 12.76 -9.24
C LEU A 89 -9.89 12.61 -10.15
N ASN A 90 -11.04 13.08 -9.70
CA ASN A 90 -12.32 12.92 -10.39
C ASN A 90 -12.82 14.27 -10.96
N THR A 91 -12.23 14.67 -12.08
CA THR A 91 -12.45 15.94 -12.77
C THR A 91 -12.65 15.74 -14.26
N ALA A 92 -13.10 16.81 -14.95
CA ALA A 92 -13.23 16.80 -16.40
C ALA A 92 -11.88 16.75 -17.14
N LEU A 93 -10.83 17.36 -16.58
CA LEU A 93 -9.48 17.44 -17.14
C LEU A 93 -8.43 16.92 -16.13
N PRO A 94 -7.34 16.31 -16.61
CA PRO A 94 -6.26 15.88 -15.72
C PRO A 94 -5.48 17.08 -15.16
N ASP A 95 -4.92 16.92 -13.96
CA ASP A 95 -4.00 17.88 -13.36
C ASP A 95 -2.55 17.33 -13.45
N PRO A 96 -1.64 17.98 -14.20
CA PRO A 96 -0.25 17.56 -14.30
C PRO A 96 0.50 17.54 -12.98
N ASN A 97 0.17 18.40 -12.01
CA ASN A 97 0.81 18.46 -10.70
C ASN A 97 0.43 17.26 -9.81
N ARG A 98 -0.73 16.68 -10.04
CA ARG A 98 -1.26 15.53 -9.28
C ARG A 98 -1.02 14.19 -9.97
N ARG A 99 -0.38 14.15 -11.16
CA ARG A 99 -0.24 12.95 -11.99
C ARG A 99 0.54 11.81 -11.33
N ARG A 100 1.38 12.10 -10.34
CA ARG A 100 2.22 11.09 -9.67
C ARG A 100 1.54 10.43 -8.48
N ASN A 101 0.58 11.12 -7.84
CA ASN A 101 -0.04 10.69 -6.58
C ASN A 101 -1.57 10.53 -6.67
N THR A 102 -2.15 10.65 -7.87
CA THR A 102 -3.57 10.39 -8.10
C THR A 102 -3.77 9.57 -9.37
N TYR A 103 -4.83 8.76 -9.37
CA TYR A 103 -5.41 8.16 -10.57
C TYR A 103 -6.47 9.10 -11.14
N PHE A 104 -6.28 9.60 -12.34
CA PHE A 104 -7.26 10.44 -13.01
C PHE A 104 -8.42 9.63 -13.58
N TYR A 105 -9.64 10.04 -13.26
CA TYR A 105 -10.86 9.48 -13.82
C TYR A 105 -11.85 10.59 -14.18
N ARG A 106 -12.22 10.69 -15.47
CA ARG A 106 -13.08 11.76 -16.00
C ARG A 106 -14.58 11.55 -15.74
N GLY A 107 -15.03 10.30 -15.62
CA GLY A 107 -16.46 9.99 -15.54
C GLY A 107 -17.08 10.27 -14.17
N ARG A 108 -18.42 10.27 -14.12
CA ARG A 108 -19.15 10.32 -12.84
C ARG A 108 -18.88 9.04 -12.05
N LEU A 109 -18.67 9.17 -10.75
CA LEU A 109 -18.57 8.06 -9.79
C LEU A 109 -19.66 8.21 -8.73
N ASP A 110 -20.43 7.15 -8.53
CA ASP A 110 -21.39 7.02 -7.43
C ASP A 110 -20.66 6.55 -6.17
N ILE A 111 -20.30 7.51 -5.31
CA ILE A 111 -19.53 7.23 -4.09
C ILE A 111 -20.35 6.48 -3.06
N ASP A 112 -21.64 6.71 -2.98
CA ASP A 112 -22.49 6.05 -2.01
C ASP A 112 -22.64 4.56 -2.34
N SER A 113 -22.72 4.21 -3.62
CA SER A 113 -22.63 2.83 -4.07
C SER A 113 -21.25 2.22 -3.77
N MET A 114 -20.17 2.98 -3.94
CA MET A 114 -18.81 2.52 -3.57
C MET A 114 -18.67 2.28 -2.07
N ARG A 115 -19.26 3.15 -1.23
CA ARG A 115 -19.27 2.98 0.24
C ARG A 115 -20.01 1.72 0.66
N ARG A 116 -21.22 1.48 0.12
CA ARG A 116 -21.96 0.24 0.38
C ARG A 116 -21.18 -1.00 -0.03
N ALA A 117 -20.48 -0.96 -1.17
CA ALA A 117 -19.63 -2.05 -1.62
C ALA A 117 -18.41 -2.28 -0.71
N ALA A 118 -17.87 -1.22 -0.12
CA ALA A 118 -16.74 -1.29 0.79
C ALA A 118 -17.10 -2.04 2.10
N GLU A 119 -18.34 -1.95 2.57
CA GLU A 119 -18.83 -2.65 3.76
C GLU A 119 -18.67 -4.17 3.66
N TYR A 120 -18.88 -4.76 2.48
CA TYR A 120 -18.69 -6.20 2.23
C TYR A 120 -17.23 -6.66 2.29
N ILE A 121 -16.28 -5.74 2.15
CA ILE A 121 -14.84 -6.03 2.17
C ILE A 121 -14.29 -6.00 3.61
N VAL A 122 -14.93 -5.24 4.49
CA VAL A 122 -14.53 -5.15 5.90
C VAL A 122 -14.80 -6.48 6.60
N GLY A 123 -13.82 -6.94 7.40
CA GLY A 123 -13.90 -8.20 8.10
C GLY A 123 -12.78 -9.17 7.73
N THR A 124 -12.91 -10.40 8.19
CA THR A 124 -11.95 -11.49 7.92
C THR A 124 -12.50 -12.37 6.80
N HIS A 125 -11.81 -12.38 5.67
CA HIS A 125 -12.22 -13.12 4.47
C HIS A 125 -11.05 -13.83 3.82
N ASP A 126 -11.34 -14.83 2.99
CA ASP A 126 -10.39 -15.36 2.04
C ASP A 126 -10.35 -14.45 0.79
N PHE A 127 -9.29 -13.63 0.70
CA PHE A 127 -9.11 -12.65 -0.36
C PHE A 127 -8.40 -13.19 -1.60
N VAL A 128 -8.45 -14.50 -1.86
CA VAL A 128 -7.81 -15.10 -3.05
C VAL A 128 -8.28 -14.45 -4.35
N CYS A 129 -9.55 -14.03 -4.44
CA CYS A 129 -10.12 -13.33 -5.60
C CYS A 129 -9.56 -11.91 -5.80
N PHE A 130 -8.96 -11.31 -4.77
CA PHE A 130 -8.29 -10.01 -4.81
C PHE A 130 -6.75 -10.14 -4.85
N MET A 131 -6.21 -11.32 -5.16
CA MET A 131 -4.78 -11.54 -5.27
C MET A 131 -4.36 -11.65 -6.74
N ALA A 132 -3.36 -10.86 -7.15
CA ALA A 132 -2.81 -10.97 -8.51
C ALA A 132 -2.08 -12.31 -8.72
N SER A 133 -2.05 -12.77 -9.97
CA SER A 133 -1.29 -13.95 -10.39
C SER A 133 0.22 -13.78 -10.09
N GLY A 134 0.91 -14.91 -9.88
CA GLY A 134 2.36 -14.91 -9.57
C GLY A 134 2.69 -14.82 -8.08
N SER A 135 1.71 -14.69 -7.19
CA SER A 135 1.93 -14.80 -5.75
C SER A 135 2.16 -16.25 -5.33
N GLN A 136 3.17 -16.49 -4.49
CA GLN A 136 3.47 -17.81 -3.89
C GLN A 136 2.85 -17.98 -2.49
N VAL A 137 2.07 -16.99 -2.04
CA VAL A 137 1.43 -17.01 -0.72
C VAL A 137 0.35 -18.09 -0.70
N LYS A 138 0.41 -18.99 0.30
CA LYS A 138 -0.53 -20.10 0.48
C LYS A 138 -1.76 -19.65 1.31
N ASP A 139 -1.53 -18.89 2.37
CA ASP A 139 -2.58 -18.35 3.21
C ASP A 139 -3.08 -17.03 2.62
N THR A 140 -4.34 -17.02 2.16
CA THR A 140 -5.00 -15.87 1.53
C THR A 140 -6.03 -15.20 2.44
N VAL A 141 -6.17 -15.68 3.68
CA VAL A 141 -7.06 -15.08 4.67
C VAL A 141 -6.43 -13.80 5.21
N ARG A 142 -7.17 -12.70 5.18
CA ARG A 142 -6.76 -11.40 5.73
C ARG A 142 -7.92 -10.77 6.49
N THR A 143 -7.57 -9.87 7.41
CA THR A 143 -8.55 -9.04 8.12
C THR A 143 -8.41 -7.60 7.66
N VAL A 144 -9.46 -7.07 7.06
CA VAL A 144 -9.62 -5.65 6.76
C VAL A 144 -10.37 -5.02 7.92
N TYR A 145 -9.71 -4.12 8.66
CA TYR A 145 -10.28 -3.47 9.84
C TYR A 145 -11.21 -2.33 9.47
N SER A 146 -10.84 -1.55 8.45
CA SER A 146 -11.68 -0.47 7.90
C SER A 146 -11.41 -0.25 6.42
N LEU A 147 -12.43 0.25 5.72
CA LEU A 147 -12.34 0.69 4.33
C LEU A 147 -13.28 1.88 4.15
N GLU A 148 -12.70 3.04 4.04
CA GLU A 148 -13.41 4.32 4.00
C GLU A 148 -13.22 5.03 2.67
N LEU A 149 -14.26 5.71 2.20
CA LEU A 149 -14.21 6.56 1.01
C LEU A 149 -14.69 7.96 1.36
N GLU A 150 -13.80 8.92 1.14
CA GLU A 150 -14.07 10.34 1.35
C GLU A 150 -13.91 11.10 0.03
N ARG A 151 -14.79 12.07 -0.18
CA ARG A 151 -14.64 13.05 -1.27
C ARG A 151 -14.32 14.40 -0.67
N ASN A 152 -13.17 14.94 -1.04
CA ASN A 152 -12.80 16.31 -0.77
C ASN A 152 -12.60 17.01 -2.12
N ASP A 153 -13.54 17.85 -2.49
CA ASP A 153 -13.61 18.52 -3.80
C ASP A 153 -13.47 17.52 -4.97
N ASP A 154 -12.36 17.61 -5.66
CA ASP A 154 -12.03 16.83 -6.85
C ASP A 154 -11.35 15.49 -6.54
N ILE A 155 -10.99 15.25 -5.28
CA ILE A 155 -10.27 14.05 -4.85
C ILE A 155 -11.19 13.11 -4.09
N ILE A 156 -11.26 11.86 -4.57
CA ILE A 156 -11.83 10.76 -3.81
C ILE A 156 -10.66 9.97 -3.22
N THR A 157 -10.61 9.87 -1.90
CA THR A 157 -9.61 9.09 -1.18
C THR A 157 -10.27 7.83 -0.61
N MET A 158 -9.76 6.68 -1.01
CA MET A 158 -10.05 5.39 -0.40
C MET A 158 -8.95 5.11 0.63
N THR A 159 -9.29 4.91 1.89
CA THR A 159 -8.37 4.51 2.96
C THR A 159 -8.74 3.12 3.44
N ILE A 160 -7.80 2.18 3.39
CA ILE A 160 -7.98 0.80 3.82
C ILE A 160 -6.94 0.43 4.87
N GLN A 161 -7.39 -0.18 5.97
CA GLN A 161 -6.53 -0.66 7.05
C GLN A 161 -6.74 -2.16 7.27
N GLY A 162 -5.66 -2.90 7.49
CA GLY A 162 -5.73 -4.35 7.73
C GLY A 162 -4.47 -4.91 8.37
N ASN A 163 -4.51 -6.20 8.75
CA ASN A 163 -3.37 -6.94 9.30
C ASN A 163 -2.28 -7.24 8.27
N GLY A 164 -2.63 -7.16 6.99
CA GLY A 164 -1.75 -7.42 5.86
C GLY A 164 -2.55 -7.47 4.57
N PHE A 165 -1.84 -7.36 3.44
CA PHE A 165 -2.46 -7.38 2.12
C PHE A 165 -1.73 -8.35 1.20
N LEU A 166 -2.48 -9.03 0.34
CA LEU A 166 -1.96 -9.90 -0.70
C LEU A 166 -1.37 -9.07 -1.84
N TYR A 167 -0.66 -9.74 -2.74
CA TYR A 167 -0.06 -9.07 -3.89
C TYR A 167 -1.11 -8.36 -4.74
N ASN A 168 -0.94 -7.04 -4.92
CA ASN A 168 -1.86 -6.12 -5.60
C ASN A 168 -3.28 -6.03 -4.99
N MET A 169 -3.55 -6.58 -3.81
CA MET A 169 -4.90 -6.66 -3.23
C MET A 169 -5.57 -5.29 -3.14
N VAL A 170 -4.92 -4.28 -2.60
CA VAL A 170 -5.47 -2.92 -2.47
C VAL A 170 -5.84 -2.32 -3.82
N ARG A 171 -5.03 -2.55 -4.85
CA ARG A 171 -5.29 -2.06 -6.21
C ARG A 171 -6.44 -2.79 -6.89
N ILE A 172 -6.61 -4.09 -6.63
CA ILE A 172 -7.75 -4.87 -7.14
C ILE A 172 -9.03 -4.42 -6.44
N ILE A 173 -8.99 -4.19 -5.12
CA ILE A 173 -10.11 -3.60 -4.37
C ILE A 173 -10.49 -2.24 -4.95
N ALA A 174 -9.53 -1.33 -5.14
CA ALA A 174 -9.79 -0.01 -5.75
C ALA A 174 -10.39 -0.13 -7.14
N GLY A 175 -9.89 -1.06 -7.98
CA GLY A 175 -10.45 -1.33 -9.30
C GLY A 175 -11.89 -1.84 -9.25
N THR A 176 -12.20 -2.72 -8.30
CA THR A 176 -13.55 -3.25 -8.09
C THR A 176 -14.51 -2.14 -7.64
N LEU A 177 -14.12 -1.32 -6.66
CA LEU A 177 -14.92 -0.19 -6.21
C LEU A 177 -15.13 0.86 -7.33
N LEU A 178 -14.14 1.08 -8.18
CA LEU A 178 -14.31 1.92 -9.38
C LEU A 178 -15.35 1.34 -10.35
N MET A 179 -15.44 0.03 -10.51
CA MET A 179 -16.49 -0.60 -11.33
C MET A 179 -17.87 -0.41 -10.72
N VAL A 180 -17.99 -0.50 -9.38
CA VAL A 180 -19.24 -0.18 -8.66
C VAL A 180 -19.62 1.29 -8.89
N GLY A 181 -18.67 2.22 -8.67
CA GLY A 181 -18.92 3.65 -8.85
C GLY A 181 -19.32 4.06 -10.28
N ARG A 182 -18.92 3.25 -11.28
CA ARG A 182 -19.35 3.38 -12.69
C ARG A 182 -20.68 2.73 -13.00
N GLY A 183 -21.30 2.03 -12.04
CA GLY A 183 -22.53 1.26 -12.25
C GLY A 183 -22.35 0.00 -13.09
N GLN A 184 -21.11 -0.51 -13.25
CA GLN A 184 -20.81 -1.73 -14.02
C GLN A 184 -21.11 -3.00 -13.25
N ILE A 185 -21.03 -2.95 -11.92
CA ILE A 185 -21.45 -3.99 -11.00
C ILE A 185 -22.20 -3.34 -9.84
N ARG A 186 -23.14 -4.08 -9.25
CA ARG A 186 -23.88 -3.62 -8.08
C ARG A 186 -23.06 -3.83 -6.80
N PRO A 187 -23.27 -3.03 -5.73
CA PRO A 187 -22.56 -3.20 -4.45
C PRO A 187 -22.60 -4.63 -3.91
N GLU A 188 -23.76 -5.29 -3.96
CA GLU A 188 -23.99 -6.64 -3.43
C GLU A 188 -23.25 -7.73 -4.20
N GLU A 189 -22.79 -7.42 -5.42
CA GLU A 189 -21.99 -8.38 -6.20
C GLU A 189 -20.57 -8.54 -5.65
N VAL A 190 -20.10 -7.57 -4.84
CA VAL A 190 -18.78 -7.64 -4.18
C VAL A 190 -18.74 -8.79 -3.17
N GLU A 191 -19.82 -8.99 -2.40
CA GLU A 191 -19.97 -10.13 -1.50
C GLU A 191 -19.84 -11.47 -2.26
N LYS A 192 -20.56 -11.59 -3.37
CA LYS A 192 -20.50 -12.80 -4.22
C LYS A 192 -19.12 -13.04 -4.83
N ILE A 193 -18.36 -11.98 -5.11
CA ILE A 193 -16.97 -12.10 -5.59
C ILE A 193 -16.09 -12.71 -4.51
N ILE A 194 -16.26 -12.28 -3.25
CA ILE A 194 -15.52 -12.82 -2.10
C ILE A 194 -15.88 -14.28 -1.87
N GLU A 195 -17.18 -14.61 -1.85
CA GLU A 195 -17.69 -15.97 -1.60
C GLU A 195 -17.22 -16.98 -2.65
N LYS A 196 -17.19 -16.59 -3.92
CA LYS A 196 -16.79 -17.47 -5.04
C LYS A 196 -15.35 -17.93 -4.98
N ARG A 197 -14.47 -17.22 -4.28
CA ARG A 197 -13.03 -17.55 -4.13
C ARG A 197 -12.34 -17.86 -5.47
N ASP A 198 -12.85 -17.30 -6.57
CA ASP A 198 -12.36 -17.60 -7.90
C ASP A 198 -11.26 -16.60 -8.30
N ARG A 199 -10.04 -17.11 -8.37
CA ARG A 199 -8.87 -16.34 -8.79
C ARG A 199 -8.95 -15.85 -10.25
N LYS A 200 -9.68 -16.56 -11.12
CA LYS A 200 -9.91 -16.17 -12.51
C LYS A 200 -10.90 -15.01 -12.65
N GLY A 201 -11.72 -14.78 -11.61
CA GLY A 201 -12.62 -13.66 -11.50
C GLY A 201 -11.94 -12.36 -11.03
N ALA A 202 -10.60 -12.33 -10.87
CA ALA A 202 -9.87 -11.14 -10.46
C ALA A 202 -10.19 -9.96 -11.36
N ARG A 203 -10.70 -8.90 -10.75
CA ARG A 203 -11.04 -7.66 -11.44
C ARG A 203 -9.76 -6.91 -11.84
N PRO A 204 -9.81 -6.02 -12.85
CA PRO A 204 -8.64 -5.25 -13.25
C PRO A 204 -8.06 -4.48 -12.07
N SER A 205 -6.75 -4.58 -11.87
CA SER A 205 -6.07 -3.78 -10.88
C SER A 205 -6.10 -2.31 -11.27
N ALA A 206 -6.46 -1.42 -10.33
CA ALA A 206 -6.28 0.00 -10.53
C ALA A 206 -4.79 0.33 -10.71
N PRO A 207 -4.42 1.38 -11.49
CA PRO A 207 -3.03 1.77 -11.70
C PRO A 207 -2.28 2.05 -10.39
N ALA A 208 -0.97 1.79 -10.36
CA ALA A 208 -0.13 2.07 -9.18
C ALA A 208 -0.10 3.56 -8.81
N LYS A 209 -0.27 4.44 -9.79
CA LYS A 209 -0.43 5.89 -9.57
C LYS A 209 -1.65 6.14 -8.67
N GLY A 210 -1.47 6.87 -7.61
CA GLY A 210 -2.54 7.19 -6.66
C GLY A 210 -2.52 6.34 -5.39
N GLN A 211 -1.61 5.40 -5.23
CA GLN A 211 -1.48 4.58 -4.03
C GLN A 211 -0.31 5.03 -3.15
N PRO A 212 -0.49 5.82 -2.11
CA PRO A 212 0.45 5.93 -1.00
C PRO A 212 0.24 4.82 0.02
N LEU A 213 1.35 4.34 0.61
CA LEU A 213 1.38 3.40 1.73
C LEU A 213 1.68 4.17 3.01
N LYS A 214 0.88 3.97 4.04
CA LYS A 214 1.21 4.30 5.44
C LYS A 214 1.39 3.00 6.21
N VAL A 215 2.52 2.83 6.88
CA VAL A 215 2.69 1.78 7.89
C VAL A 215 2.64 2.48 9.24
N SER A 216 1.65 2.14 10.02
CA SER A 216 1.50 2.58 11.42
C SER A 216 1.64 1.39 12.35
#